data_f533040cd74387111590d28a1bbdf1b8
#
_entry.id   f533040cd74387111590d28a1bbdf1b8
#
_cell.length_a   1.000
_cell.length_b   1.000
_cell.length_c   1.000
_cell.angle_alpha   90.00
_cell.angle_beta   90.00
_cell.angle_gamma   90.00
#
_symmetry.space_group_name_H-M   'P 1'
#
loop_
_entity.id
_entity.type
_entity.pdbx_description
1 polymer ?
#
loop_
_entity_poly.entity_id
_entity_poly.type
_entity_poly.pdbx_seq_one_letter_code
_entity_poly.pdbx_strand_id
1 'polypeptide(L)'
;MRKIAVAAVVLVVLGCAFLLVAQQNRTAAAADEPASTPAPTSDAKAVPASTPSESVAQAALKKAADGKKHLFLFVAENDNEETATAKRAVEAAATKVGDKAELAFIKRDSAAEKDFVEKFQLSRAPMPIVLAFAPNAAITGAYFGEKLKDPQLQDSIASESEQQCMKALQDRKLVFVCAQNGTTKSNDAAMQGVNDFKADTRFAEFTEIVKIDPTAPAEQSFLTKLKIDPKMTEATTAFLAPPGALVSKVNGATSKDALVAALTAASSGGCGAGGCGPKGCGPRK
;
A
#
# COMPACT_ATOMS: atom_id res chain seq x y z
N MET A 1 -20.87 17.84 -10.73
CA MET A 1 -20.79 17.33 -9.35
C MET A 1 -20.97 15.82 -9.34
N ARG A 2 -19.94 15.02 -9.76
CA ARG A 2 -19.93 13.53 -9.70
C ARG A 2 -18.52 13.02 -10.06
N LYS A 3 -17.48 13.33 -9.25
CA LYS A 3 -16.10 12.83 -9.49
C LYS A 3 -15.33 12.40 -8.24
N ILE A 4 -15.99 12.10 -7.11
CA ILE A 4 -15.29 11.83 -5.84
C ILE A 4 -15.36 10.36 -5.38
N ALA A 5 -16.01 9.44 -6.09
CA ALA A 5 -16.33 8.11 -5.55
C ALA A 5 -15.40 6.96 -6.00
N VAL A 6 -14.34 7.19 -6.77
CA VAL A 6 -13.60 6.09 -7.43
C VAL A 6 -12.26 5.72 -6.76
N ALA A 7 -11.70 6.57 -5.92
CA ALA A 7 -10.42 6.26 -5.26
C ALA A 7 -10.50 5.19 -4.14
N ALA A 8 -11.67 4.97 -3.58
CA ALA A 8 -11.86 4.04 -2.47
C ALA A 8 -12.01 2.56 -2.89
N VAL A 9 -12.32 2.27 -4.16
CA VAL A 9 -12.65 0.91 -4.61
C VAL A 9 -11.41 0.05 -4.89
N VAL A 10 -10.27 0.65 -5.23
CA VAL A 10 -9.04 -0.11 -5.60
C VAL A 10 -8.36 -0.74 -4.40
N LEU A 11 -8.52 -0.20 -3.20
CA LEU A 11 -7.90 -0.71 -1.97
C LEU A 11 -8.65 -1.91 -1.35
N VAL A 12 -9.92 -2.11 -1.68
CA VAL A 12 -10.74 -3.20 -1.11
C VAL A 12 -10.40 -4.57 -1.70
N VAL A 13 -9.90 -4.65 -2.93
CA VAL A 13 -9.56 -5.92 -3.59
C VAL A 13 -8.26 -6.55 -3.03
N LEU A 14 -7.37 -5.75 -2.47
CA LEU A 14 -6.11 -6.22 -1.86
C LEU A 14 -6.25 -6.66 -0.39
N GLY A 15 -7.38 -6.39 0.26
CA GLY A 15 -7.56 -6.60 1.72
C GLY A 15 -8.11 -7.96 2.14
N CYS A 16 -8.75 -8.75 1.28
CA CYS A 16 -9.53 -9.94 1.71
C CYS A 16 -8.81 -11.29 1.69
N ALA A 17 -7.57 -11.40 1.24
CA ALA A 17 -6.93 -12.71 1.04
C ALA A 17 -5.90 -13.15 2.10
N PHE A 18 -5.71 -12.42 3.21
CA PHE A 18 -4.61 -12.70 4.17
C PHE A 18 -5.03 -13.38 5.48
N LEU A 19 -6.21 -13.98 5.59
CA LEU A 19 -6.71 -14.55 6.86
C LEU A 19 -6.53 -16.06 7.03
N LEU A 20 -5.65 -16.74 6.27
CA LEU A 20 -5.58 -18.22 6.29
C LEU A 20 -4.18 -18.87 6.34
N VAL A 21 -3.14 -18.21 6.83
CA VAL A 21 -1.80 -18.84 6.96
C VAL A 21 -1.16 -18.71 8.34
N ALA A 22 -1.91 -18.71 9.42
CA ALA A 22 -1.33 -18.68 10.77
C ALA A 22 -1.75 -19.87 11.65
N GLN A 23 -1.88 -21.07 11.10
CA GLN A 23 -2.09 -22.28 11.94
C GLN A 23 -1.55 -23.54 11.27
N GLN A 24 -0.23 -23.73 11.24
CA GLN A 24 0.37 -25.05 11.13
C GLN A 24 1.86 -24.96 11.46
N ASN A 25 2.22 -24.96 12.73
CA ASN A 25 3.50 -25.46 13.21
C ASN A 25 3.42 -25.64 14.74
N ARG A 26 2.85 -26.74 15.16
CA ARG A 26 3.15 -27.39 16.46
C ARG A 26 2.94 -28.87 16.37
N THR A 27 3.95 -29.56 16.90
CA THR A 27 4.09 -30.99 17.20
C THR A 27 4.69 -31.86 16.08
N ALA A 28 5.92 -32.36 16.26
CA ALA A 28 6.19 -33.59 17.02
C ALA A 28 7.69 -33.78 17.20
N ALA A 29 8.06 -34.12 18.39
CA ALA A 29 9.38 -34.63 18.75
C ALA A 29 9.40 -36.16 18.76
N ALA A 30 10.58 -36.71 18.47
CA ALA A 30 11.19 -37.92 19.01
C ALA A 30 11.01 -39.27 18.31
N ALA A 31 12.18 -39.80 18.00
CA ALA A 31 12.72 -41.14 18.21
C ALA A 31 12.65 -42.14 17.04
N ASP A 32 13.76 -42.54 16.58
CA ASP A 32 14.64 -43.69 16.70
C ASP A 32 15.10 -44.28 15.37
N GLU A 33 16.42 -44.47 15.23
CA GLU A 33 17.14 -45.22 14.22
C GLU A 33 17.13 -46.74 14.59
N PRO A 34 17.49 -47.77 13.74
CA PRO A 34 18.63 -47.77 12.81
C PRO A 34 18.54 -48.63 11.52
N ALA A 35 19.48 -48.34 10.63
CA ALA A 35 20.26 -49.21 9.74
C ALA A 35 19.61 -50.05 8.61
N SER A 36 20.02 -49.80 7.37
CA SER A 36 20.84 -50.69 6.52
C SER A 36 20.83 -50.31 5.05
N THR A 37 22.03 -50.19 4.49
CA THR A 37 22.47 -50.07 3.09
C THR A 37 22.09 -51.31 2.24
N PRO A 38 22.16 -51.36 0.88
CA PRO A 38 22.95 -50.57 -0.06
C PRO A 38 22.25 -50.12 -1.35
N ALA A 39 22.99 -49.27 -2.12
CA ALA A 39 22.69 -48.69 -3.42
C ALA A 39 22.43 -49.70 -4.56
N PRO A 40 21.83 -49.22 -5.68
CA PRO A 40 22.63 -49.15 -6.88
C PRO A 40 22.61 -47.76 -7.58
N THR A 41 23.77 -47.41 -8.05
CA THR A 41 24.08 -46.40 -9.04
C THR A 41 23.12 -46.35 -10.21
N SER A 42 22.57 -45.15 -10.46
CA SER A 42 22.03 -44.78 -11.76
C SER A 42 22.52 -43.40 -12.09
N ASP A 43 23.36 -43.31 -13.14
CA ASP A 43 23.83 -42.10 -13.78
C ASP A 43 22.65 -41.28 -14.26
N ALA A 44 22.21 -40.32 -13.46
CA ALA A 44 21.35 -39.27 -13.90
C ALA A 44 22.23 -38.05 -14.25
N LYS A 45 22.47 -37.90 -15.57
CA LYS A 45 23.02 -36.72 -16.20
C LYS A 45 22.42 -35.48 -15.58
N ALA A 46 23.20 -34.75 -14.79
CA ALA A 46 22.82 -33.48 -14.18
C ALA A 46 22.42 -32.51 -15.31
N VAL A 47 21.13 -32.25 -15.40
CA VAL A 47 20.63 -31.11 -16.16
C VAL A 47 21.17 -29.87 -15.46
N PRO A 48 21.89 -28.97 -16.13
CA PRO A 48 22.37 -27.76 -15.48
C PRO A 48 21.16 -27.01 -14.94
N ALA A 49 21.16 -26.80 -13.63
CA ALA A 49 20.20 -25.93 -12.97
C ALA A 49 20.29 -24.57 -13.67
N SER A 50 19.25 -24.20 -14.40
CA SER A 50 19.12 -22.88 -14.99
C SER A 50 19.23 -21.87 -13.87
N THR A 51 20.24 -21.03 -13.92
CA THR A 51 20.42 -19.87 -13.03
C THR A 51 19.08 -19.15 -12.96
N PRO A 52 18.53 -18.86 -11.78
CA PRO A 52 17.27 -18.13 -11.69
C PRO A 52 17.41 -16.82 -12.47
N SER A 53 16.62 -16.65 -13.51
CA SER A 53 16.59 -15.41 -14.28
C SER A 53 16.17 -14.29 -13.30
N GLU A 54 16.98 -13.25 -13.18
CA GLU A 54 16.70 -12.12 -12.30
C GLU A 54 15.38 -11.48 -12.70
N SER A 55 14.50 -11.22 -11.71
CA SER A 55 13.20 -10.56 -11.94
C SER A 55 13.42 -9.13 -12.44
N VAL A 56 12.88 -8.83 -13.61
CA VAL A 56 12.91 -7.48 -14.20
C VAL A 56 12.19 -6.47 -13.29
N ALA A 57 11.07 -6.88 -12.67
CA ALA A 57 10.33 -6.03 -11.73
C ALA A 57 11.17 -5.69 -10.49
N GLN A 58 11.86 -6.67 -9.91
CA GLN A 58 12.72 -6.45 -8.74
C GLN A 58 13.93 -5.57 -9.08
N ALA A 59 14.59 -5.82 -10.21
CA ALA A 59 15.69 -5.00 -10.68
C ALA A 59 15.25 -3.56 -10.95
N ALA A 60 14.08 -3.36 -11.58
CA ALA A 60 13.52 -2.04 -11.84
C ALA A 60 13.16 -1.30 -10.54
N LEU A 61 12.56 -1.99 -9.56
CA LEU A 61 12.27 -1.40 -8.24
C LEU A 61 13.55 -0.95 -7.54
N LYS A 62 14.59 -1.81 -7.54
CA LYS A 62 15.87 -1.46 -6.95
C LYS A 62 16.50 -0.25 -7.63
N LYS A 63 16.54 -0.25 -8.96
CA LYS A 63 17.08 0.86 -9.75
C LYS A 63 16.36 2.18 -9.48
N ALA A 64 15.02 2.15 -9.42
CA ALA A 64 14.20 3.32 -9.10
C ALA A 64 14.47 3.82 -7.67
N ALA A 65 14.57 2.92 -6.69
CA ALA A 65 14.91 3.25 -5.31
C ALA A 65 16.29 3.90 -5.20
N ASP A 66 17.31 3.31 -5.81
CA ASP A 66 18.69 3.83 -5.84
C ASP A 66 18.76 5.22 -6.49
N GLY A 67 17.97 5.43 -7.54
CA GLY A 67 17.81 6.72 -8.23
C GLY A 67 16.87 7.72 -7.56
N LYS A 68 16.23 7.36 -6.43
CA LYS A 68 15.16 8.16 -5.79
C LYS A 68 14.03 8.55 -6.74
N LYS A 69 13.71 7.67 -7.68
CA LYS A 69 12.66 7.86 -8.69
C LYS A 69 11.46 6.98 -8.39
N HIS A 70 10.31 7.39 -8.87
CA HIS A 70 9.15 6.50 -8.93
C HIS A 70 9.36 5.45 -10.03
N LEU A 71 8.65 4.33 -9.93
CA LEU A 71 8.60 3.30 -10.98
C LEU A 71 7.16 3.13 -11.45
N PHE A 72 6.95 3.23 -12.75
CA PHE A 72 5.73 2.75 -13.39
C PHE A 72 6.00 1.39 -13.98
N LEU A 73 5.39 0.35 -13.40
CA LEU A 73 5.54 -1.02 -13.85
C LEU A 73 4.30 -1.45 -14.62
N PHE A 74 4.45 -1.60 -15.93
CA PHE A 74 3.41 -2.12 -16.79
C PHE A 74 3.45 -3.65 -16.77
N VAL A 75 2.35 -4.27 -16.39
CA VAL A 75 2.19 -5.73 -16.34
C VAL A 75 1.15 -6.14 -17.36
N ALA A 76 1.50 -7.06 -18.24
CA ALA A 76 0.59 -7.61 -19.23
C ALA A 76 0.60 -9.15 -19.21
N GLU A 77 -0.44 -9.74 -19.73
CA GLU A 77 -0.56 -11.19 -19.94
C GLU A 77 -0.29 -11.56 -21.39
N ASN A 78 -0.85 -10.80 -22.32
CA ASN A 78 -0.83 -11.06 -23.77
C ASN A 78 -0.27 -9.87 -24.53
N ASP A 79 0.26 -10.13 -25.73
CA ASP A 79 0.73 -9.09 -26.67
C ASP A 79 -0.37 -8.82 -27.74
N ASN A 80 -1.58 -8.50 -27.29
CA ASN A 80 -2.68 -8.15 -28.21
C ASN A 80 -2.72 -6.64 -28.50
N GLU A 81 -3.63 -6.22 -29.39
CA GLU A 81 -3.77 -4.83 -29.81
C GLU A 81 -4.18 -3.90 -28.64
N GLU A 82 -5.01 -4.39 -27.71
CA GLU A 82 -5.40 -3.66 -26.51
C GLU A 82 -4.18 -3.37 -25.62
N THR A 83 -3.35 -4.40 -25.37
CA THR A 83 -2.10 -4.27 -24.61
C THR A 83 -1.13 -3.30 -25.29
N ALA A 84 -0.97 -3.40 -26.63
CA ALA A 84 -0.11 -2.50 -27.39
C ALA A 84 -0.61 -1.04 -27.34
N THR A 85 -1.91 -0.83 -27.36
CA THR A 85 -2.52 0.50 -27.26
C THR A 85 -2.34 1.08 -25.86
N ALA A 86 -2.60 0.29 -24.82
CA ALA A 86 -2.37 0.69 -23.41
C ALA A 86 -0.89 1.01 -23.17
N LYS A 87 0.03 0.19 -23.68
CA LYS A 87 1.47 0.43 -23.59
C LYS A 87 1.86 1.80 -24.15
N ARG A 88 1.41 2.13 -25.37
CA ARG A 88 1.69 3.44 -25.99
C ARG A 88 1.13 4.61 -25.18
N ALA A 89 -0.07 4.47 -24.61
CA ALA A 89 -0.66 5.50 -23.75
C ALA A 89 0.15 5.72 -22.47
N VAL A 90 0.63 4.63 -21.85
CA VAL A 90 1.49 4.67 -20.65
C VAL A 90 2.85 5.28 -20.96
N GLU A 91 3.48 4.92 -22.08
CA GLU A 91 4.75 5.52 -22.52
C GLU A 91 4.62 7.03 -22.74
N ALA A 92 3.54 7.47 -23.39
CA ALA A 92 3.26 8.89 -23.59
C ALA A 92 3.00 9.64 -22.27
N ALA A 93 2.28 8.99 -21.33
CA ALA A 93 2.04 9.58 -20.01
C ALA A 93 3.31 9.63 -19.15
N ALA A 94 4.14 8.58 -19.18
CA ALA A 94 5.43 8.54 -18.48
C ALA A 94 6.38 9.62 -18.99
N THR A 95 6.40 9.88 -20.29
CA THR A 95 7.18 10.98 -20.88
C THR A 95 6.81 12.36 -20.30
N LYS A 96 5.53 12.60 -19.97
CA LYS A 96 5.09 13.84 -19.33
C LYS A 96 5.58 13.97 -17.87
N VAL A 97 5.82 12.86 -17.19
CA VAL A 97 6.38 12.84 -15.83
C VAL A 97 7.88 13.14 -15.84
N GLY A 98 8.57 12.80 -16.92
CA GLY A 98 10.00 13.07 -17.12
C GLY A 98 10.89 12.28 -16.16
N ASP A 99 11.97 12.92 -15.73
CA ASP A 99 13.03 12.27 -14.93
C ASP A 99 12.64 11.83 -13.52
N LYS A 100 11.42 12.15 -13.07
CA LYS A 100 10.93 11.78 -11.73
C LYS A 100 10.54 10.30 -11.63
N ALA A 101 10.39 9.61 -12.75
CA ALA A 101 9.99 8.21 -12.77
C ALA A 101 10.73 7.41 -13.84
N GLU A 102 10.83 6.12 -13.60
CA GLU A 102 11.24 5.11 -14.58
C GLU A 102 10.03 4.29 -15.03
N LEU A 103 10.11 3.70 -16.20
CA LEU A 103 9.09 2.84 -16.77
C LEU A 103 9.71 1.46 -17.05
N ALA A 104 9.04 0.40 -16.61
CA ALA A 104 9.44 -0.98 -16.89
C ALA A 104 8.23 -1.81 -17.33
N PHE A 105 8.50 -2.89 -18.06
CA PHE A 105 7.48 -3.77 -18.63
C PHE A 105 7.80 -5.21 -18.24
N ILE A 106 6.77 -5.94 -17.76
CA ILE A 106 6.87 -7.37 -17.47
C ILE A 106 5.68 -8.13 -18.01
N LYS A 107 5.87 -9.44 -18.20
CA LYS A 107 4.76 -10.38 -18.45
C LYS A 107 4.42 -11.10 -17.14
N ARG A 108 3.12 -11.16 -16.82
CA ARG A 108 2.61 -11.78 -15.59
C ARG A 108 2.97 -13.26 -15.47
N ASP A 109 2.99 -13.97 -16.57
CA ASP A 109 3.26 -15.41 -16.67
C ASP A 109 4.75 -15.78 -16.78
N SER A 110 5.63 -14.78 -16.78
CA SER A 110 7.08 -15.01 -16.76
C SER A 110 7.50 -15.74 -15.49
N ALA A 111 8.23 -16.84 -15.63
CA ALA A 111 8.73 -17.61 -14.48
C ALA A 111 9.62 -16.77 -13.56
N ALA A 112 10.39 -15.82 -14.11
CA ALA A 112 11.24 -14.91 -13.35
C ALA A 112 10.45 -13.92 -12.48
N GLU A 113 9.18 -13.65 -12.84
CA GLU A 113 8.33 -12.69 -12.14
C GLU A 113 7.38 -13.34 -11.12
N LYS A 114 7.43 -14.66 -10.97
CA LYS A 114 6.49 -15.42 -10.12
C LYS A 114 6.37 -14.85 -8.71
N ASP A 115 7.50 -14.66 -8.03
CA ASP A 115 7.52 -14.16 -6.64
C ASP A 115 6.97 -12.73 -6.54
N PHE A 116 7.24 -11.91 -7.56
CA PHE A 116 6.70 -10.55 -7.66
C PHE A 116 5.18 -10.58 -7.86
N VAL A 117 4.70 -11.42 -8.76
CA VAL A 117 3.27 -11.61 -9.06
C VAL A 117 2.52 -12.10 -7.83
N GLU A 118 3.08 -13.05 -7.08
CA GLU A 118 2.50 -13.55 -5.83
C GLU A 118 2.48 -12.48 -4.74
N LYS A 119 3.62 -11.81 -4.53
CA LYS A 119 3.75 -10.74 -3.51
C LYS A 119 2.73 -9.64 -3.67
N PHE A 120 2.47 -9.21 -4.91
CA PHE A 120 1.51 -8.14 -5.22
C PHE A 120 0.14 -8.66 -5.66
N GLN A 121 -0.12 -9.97 -5.52
CA GLN A 121 -1.39 -10.64 -5.82
C GLN A 121 -1.92 -10.36 -7.24
N LEU A 122 -1.02 -10.26 -8.21
CA LEU A 122 -1.34 -9.91 -9.58
C LEU A 122 -2.00 -11.04 -10.39
N SER A 123 -2.02 -12.27 -9.85
CA SER A 123 -2.64 -13.44 -10.50
C SER A 123 -4.13 -13.23 -10.81
N ARG A 124 -4.82 -12.39 -10.01
CA ARG A 124 -6.25 -12.09 -10.16
C ARG A 124 -6.52 -10.66 -10.59
N ALA A 125 -5.48 -9.87 -10.81
CA ALA A 125 -5.63 -8.49 -11.24
C ALA A 125 -6.12 -8.42 -12.70
N PRO A 126 -6.96 -7.44 -13.05
CA PRO A 126 -7.30 -7.19 -14.44
C PRO A 126 -6.06 -6.79 -15.24
N MET A 127 -5.88 -7.36 -16.42
CA MET A 127 -4.75 -7.07 -17.31
C MET A 127 -5.22 -6.33 -18.57
N PRO A 128 -4.37 -5.47 -19.13
CA PRO A 128 -3.10 -4.99 -18.58
C PRO A 128 -3.28 -4.04 -17.37
N ILE A 129 -2.26 -3.93 -16.52
CA ILE A 129 -2.24 -3.04 -15.35
C ILE A 129 -0.92 -2.27 -15.28
N VAL A 130 -0.98 -1.02 -14.81
CA VAL A 130 0.20 -0.27 -14.37
C VAL A 130 0.16 -0.11 -12.87
N LEU A 131 1.23 -0.49 -12.21
CA LEU A 131 1.48 -0.19 -10.81
C LEU A 131 2.49 0.95 -10.71
N ALA A 132 2.15 1.98 -9.97
CA ALA A 132 3.07 3.05 -9.63
C ALA A 132 3.68 2.79 -8.25
N PHE A 133 5.00 2.79 -8.18
CA PHE A 133 5.77 2.62 -6.95
C PHE A 133 6.54 3.89 -6.63
N ALA A 134 6.56 4.26 -5.37
CA ALA A 134 7.49 5.26 -4.87
C ALA A 134 8.90 4.65 -4.66
N PRO A 135 9.95 5.48 -4.48
CA PRO A 135 11.31 5.04 -4.17
C PRO A 135 11.41 4.09 -2.96
N ASN A 136 10.54 4.23 -1.97
CA ASN A 136 10.46 3.35 -0.79
C ASN A 136 9.62 2.08 -1.03
N ALA A 137 9.33 1.76 -2.30
CA ALA A 137 8.50 0.64 -2.75
C ALA A 137 7.03 0.67 -2.28
N ALA A 138 6.54 1.81 -1.79
CA ALA A 138 5.10 1.98 -1.58
C ALA A 138 4.36 2.04 -2.92
N ILE A 139 3.22 1.37 -3.03
CA ILE A 139 2.32 1.52 -4.18
C ILE A 139 1.59 2.85 -4.02
N THR A 140 1.78 3.76 -4.98
CA THR A 140 1.15 5.08 -5.00
C THR A 140 0.02 5.20 -6.01
N GLY A 141 -0.12 4.22 -6.90
CA GLY A 141 -1.20 4.18 -7.86
C GLY A 141 -1.34 2.83 -8.56
N ALA A 142 -2.55 2.57 -9.06
CA ALA A 142 -2.86 1.43 -9.91
C ALA A 142 -3.84 1.86 -11.03
N TYR A 143 -3.49 1.54 -12.27
CA TYR A 143 -4.22 1.92 -13.46
C TYR A 143 -4.54 0.67 -14.28
N PHE A 144 -5.82 0.45 -14.59
CA PHE A 144 -6.30 -0.67 -15.39
C PHE A 144 -7.61 -0.30 -16.11
N GLY A 145 -7.97 -1.06 -17.13
CA GLY A 145 -9.18 -0.82 -17.94
C GLY A 145 -9.23 0.60 -18.51
N GLU A 146 -10.32 1.30 -18.36
CA GLU A 146 -10.51 2.66 -18.90
C GLU A 146 -9.44 3.68 -18.43
N LYS A 147 -8.85 3.48 -17.25
CA LYS A 147 -7.77 4.36 -16.75
C LYS A 147 -6.47 4.25 -17.55
N LEU A 148 -6.29 3.20 -18.33
CA LEU A 148 -5.14 3.04 -19.20
C LEU A 148 -5.28 3.77 -20.53
N LYS A 149 -6.47 4.25 -20.89
CA LYS A 149 -6.68 5.05 -22.12
C LYS A 149 -6.07 6.45 -22.01
N ASP A 150 -6.11 7.03 -20.81
CA ASP A 150 -5.47 8.31 -20.49
C ASP A 150 -4.96 8.26 -19.03
N PRO A 151 -3.85 7.55 -18.77
CA PRO A 151 -3.35 7.35 -17.42
C PRO A 151 -2.73 8.64 -16.87
N GLN A 152 -3.28 9.12 -15.75
CA GLN A 152 -2.79 10.32 -15.06
C GLN A 152 -1.63 9.93 -14.12
N LEU A 153 -0.49 9.50 -14.69
CA LEU A 153 0.64 8.95 -13.93
C LEU A 153 1.27 9.99 -13.00
N GLN A 154 1.20 11.29 -13.35
CA GLN A 154 1.67 12.37 -12.49
C GLN A 154 0.99 12.41 -11.12
N ASP A 155 -0.26 11.93 -11.01
CA ASP A 155 -1.01 11.91 -9.74
C ASP A 155 -0.47 10.87 -8.76
N SER A 156 0.38 9.95 -9.25
CA SER A 156 1.07 8.93 -8.44
C SER A 156 2.46 9.37 -7.98
N ILE A 157 2.92 10.55 -8.37
CA ILE A 157 4.18 11.11 -7.87
C ILE A 157 3.92 11.65 -6.48
N ALA A 158 4.27 10.86 -5.49
CA ALA A 158 4.03 11.16 -4.08
C ALA A 158 5.19 11.95 -3.47
N SER A 159 4.88 12.89 -2.56
CA SER A 159 5.88 13.53 -1.70
C SER A 159 6.54 12.51 -0.77
N GLU A 160 7.66 12.88 -0.14
CA GLU A 160 8.35 11.99 0.80
C GLU A 160 7.45 11.58 1.97
N SER A 161 6.70 12.52 2.53
CA SER A 161 5.76 12.25 3.62
C SER A 161 4.60 11.35 3.16
N GLU A 162 4.07 11.57 1.95
CA GLU A 162 3.04 10.69 1.38
C GLU A 162 3.58 9.28 1.17
N GLN A 163 4.81 9.12 0.66
CA GLN A 163 5.46 7.83 0.49
C GLN A 163 5.61 7.09 1.82
N GLN A 164 6.06 7.76 2.88
CA GLN A 164 6.18 7.19 4.22
C GLN A 164 4.82 6.73 4.75
N CYS A 165 3.80 7.58 4.62
CA CYS A 165 2.43 7.27 5.02
C CYS A 165 1.89 6.04 4.27
N MET A 166 1.99 6.03 2.93
CA MET A 166 1.52 4.93 2.11
C MET A 166 2.24 3.62 2.42
N LYS A 167 3.56 3.67 2.62
CA LYS A 167 4.34 2.48 2.99
C LYS A 167 3.90 1.92 4.33
N ALA A 168 3.77 2.77 5.35
CA ALA A 168 3.33 2.35 6.67
C ALA A 168 1.92 1.71 6.65
N LEU A 169 0.98 2.31 5.91
CA LEU A 169 -0.37 1.74 5.75
C LEU A 169 -0.35 0.38 5.04
N GLN A 170 0.50 0.20 4.02
CA GLN A 170 0.68 -1.07 3.33
C GLN A 170 1.35 -2.13 4.21
N ASP A 171 2.22 -1.70 5.13
CA ASP A 171 2.80 -2.54 6.19
C ASP A 171 1.84 -2.76 7.37
N ARG A 172 0.55 -2.40 7.20
CA ARG A 172 -0.53 -2.56 8.18
C ARG A 172 -0.35 -1.78 9.47
N LYS A 173 0.39 -0.68 9.42
CA LYS A 173 0.56 0.22 10.56
C LYS A 173 -0.53 1.28 10.61
N LEU A 174 -0.85 1.71 11.82
CA LEU A 174 -1.60 2.93 12.10
C LEU A 174 -0.69 4.12 11.79
N VAL A 175 -1.21 5.18 11.17
CA VAL A 175 -0.40 6.34 10.79
C VAL A 175 -1.01 7.62 11.32
N PHE A 176 -0.20 8.39 12.03
CA PHE A 176 -0.50 9.78 12.36
C PHE A 176 0.24 10.70 11.40
N VAL A 177 -0.53 11.45 10.62
CA VAL A 177 0.01 12.53 9.78
C VAL A 177 -0.16 13.83 10.55
N CYS A 178 0.96 14.40 11.02
CA CYS A 178 0.99 15.60 11.85
C CYS A 178 1.43 16.79 10.99
N ALA A 179 0.46 17.57 10.53
CA ALA A 179 0.69 18.79 9.78
C ALA A 179 0.92 19.96 10.76
N GLN A 180 2.15 20.48 10.79
CA GLN A 180 2.54 21.56 11.69
C GLN A 180 3.87 22.18 11.25
N ASN A 181 4.10 23.44 11.63
CA ASN A 181 5.38 24.14 11.45
C ASN A 181 5.60 25.19 12.54
N GLY A 182 6.62 26.03 12.39
CA GLY A 182 6.94 27.07 13.37
C GLY A 182 5.89 28.19 13.54
N THR A 183 4.92 28.29 12.65
CA THR A 183 3.83 29.27 12.71
C THR A 183 2.51 28.72 13.21
N THR A 184 2.36 27.40 13.28
CA THR A 184 1.16 26.77 13.83
C THR A 184 1.19 26.73 15.35
N LYS A 185 0.00 26.85 15.96
CA LYS A 185 -0.18 26.77 17.41
C LYS A 185 -0.45 25.31 17.84
N SER A 186 -0.29 25.05 19.15
CA SER A 186 -0.61 23.75 19.79
C SER A 186 0.24 22.57 19.29
N ASN A 187 1.39 22.82 18.67
CA ASN A 187 2.26 21.79 18.12
C ASN A 187 2.67 20.74 19.18
N ASP A 188 3.19 21.21 20.31
CA ASP A 188 3.68 20.34 21.38
C ASP A 188 2.54 19.51 21.98
N ALA A 189 1.39 20.12 22.24
CA ALA A 189 0.23 19.45 22.80
C ALA A 189 -0.37 18.40 21.83
N ALA A 190 -0.38 18.69 20.52
CA ALA A 190 -0.79 17.73 19.50
C ALA A 190 0.20 16.56 19.44
N MET A 191 1.50 16.85 19.40
CA MET A 191 2.55 15.81 19.37
C MET A 191 2.62 14.98 20.63
N GLN A 192 2.36 15.56 21.80
CA GLN A 192 2.34 14.80 23.07
C GLN A 192 1.28 13.69 23.00
N GLY A 193 0.03 13.99 22.64
CA GLY A 193 -1.01 12.98 22.55
C GLY A 193 -0.68 11.85 21.57
N VAL A 194 -0.07 12.18 20.42
CA VAL A 194 0.38 11.20 19.42
C VAL A 194 1.54 10.36 19.95
N ASN A 195 2.53 10.97 20.60
CA ASN A 195 3.66 10.27 21.20
C ASN A 195 3.21 9.35 22.34
N ASP A 196 2.29 9.81 23.19
CA ASP A 196 1.71 9.00 24.27
C ASP A 196 0.94 7.80 23.73
N PHE A 197 0.26 7.95 22.58
CA PHE A 197 -0.38 6.84 21.89
C PHE A 197 0.67 5.85 21.38
N LYS A 198 1.72 6.32 20.71
CA LYS A 198 2.80 5.46 20.19
C LYS A 198 3.61 4.80 21.32
N ALA A 199 3.73 5.42 22.46
CA ALA A 199 4.42 4.85 23.63
C ALA A 199 3.62 3.74 24.33
N ASP A 200 2.32 3.60 24.08
CA ASP A 200 1.50 2.52 24.60
C ASP A 200 1.91 1.19 23.94
N THR A 201 2.28 0.20 24.75
CA THR A 201 2.80 -1.10 24.30
C THR A 201 1.87 -1.85 23.36
N ARG A 202 0.56 -1.57 23.41
CA ARG A 202 -0.44 -2.15 22.51
C ARG A 202 -0.30 -1.67 21.08
N PHE A 203 0.25 -0.48 20.88
CA PHE A 203 0.28 0.22 19.59
C PHE A 203 1.68 0.53 19.08
N ALA A 204 2.72 0.47 19.95
CA ALA A 204 4.06 0.95 19.69
C ALA A 204 4.66 0.44 18.38
N GLU A 205 4.60 -0.86 18.14
CA GLU A 205 5.18 -1.50 16.94
C GLU A 205 4.35 -1.26 15.67
N PHE A 206 3.06 -0.96 15.85
CA PHE A 206 2.11 -0.80 14.75
C PHE A 206 1.75 0.65 14.46
N THR A 207 2.51 1.61 14.99
CA THR A 207 2.23 3.04 14.82
C THR A 207 3.40 3.76 14.16
N GLU A 208 3.09 4.52 13.11
CA GLU A 208 4.02 5.41 12.43
C GLU A 208 3.57 6.86 12.56
N ILE A 209 4.54 7.78 12.71
CA ILE A 209 4.28 9.22 12.80
C ILE A 209 4.97 9.90 11.63
N VAL A 210 4.19 10.55 10.78
CA VAL A 210 4.66 11.31 9.62
C VAL A 210 4.41 12.79 9.89
N LYS A 211 5.47 13.60 9.89
CA LYS A 211 5.38 15.05 10.08
C LYS A 211 5.39 15.74 8.73
N ILE A 212 4.51 16.73 8.56
CA ILE A 212 4.40 17.50 7.32
C ILE A 212 4.48 19.01 7.65
N ASP A 213 5.27 19.72 6.89
CA ASP A 213 5.18 21.19 6.85
C ASP A 213 4.02 21.59 5.90
N PRO A 214 2.92 22.17 6.39
CA PRO A 214 1.78 22.55 5.57
C PRO A 214 2.10 23.60 4.51
N THR A 215 3.22 24.33 4.64
CA THR A 215 3.64 25.35 3.67
C THR A 215 4.55 24.81 2.58
N ALA A 216 5.05 23.58 2.71
CA ALA A 216 5.94 22.99 1.72
C ALA A 216 5.18 22.71 0.40
N PRO A 217 5.66 23.23 -0.75
CA PRO A 217 4.97 23.04 -2.04
C PRO A 217 4.81 21.56 -2.43
N ALA A 218 5.77 20.73 -2.07
CA ALA A 218 5.74 19.29 -2.36
C ALA A 218 4.61 18.55 -1.65
N GLU A 219 4.14 19.05 -0.50
CA GLU A 219 3.12 18.41 0.34
C GLU A 219 1.69 18.85 -0.02
N GLN A 220 1.50 19.84 -0.90
CA GLN A 220 0.18 20.40 -1.19
C GLN A 220 -0.81 19.37 -1.75
N SER A 221 -0.34 18.45 -2.60
CA SER A 221 -1.17 17.37 -3.12
C SER A 221 -1.62 16.41 -2.01
N PHE A 222 -0.71 16.05 -1.11
CA PHE A 222 -1.02 15.16 0.00
C PHE A 222 -1.96 15.80 1.02
N LEU A 223 -1.71 17.06 1.39
CA LEU A 223 -2.63 17.84 2.24
C LEU A 223 -4.05 17.90 1.65
N THR A 224 -4.15 18.12 0.33
CA THR A 224 -5.44 18.12 -0.38
C THR A 224 -6.15 16.79 -0.28
N LYS A 225 -5.43 15.65 -0.45
CA LYS A 225 -5.97 14.28 -0.28
C LYS A 225 -6.49 14.06 1.13
N LEU A 226 -5.80 14.58 2.15
CA LEU A 226 -6.19 14.52 3.55
C LEU A 226 -7.24 15.58 3.95
N LYS A 227 -7.60 16.49 3.03
CA LYS A 227 -8.50 17.62 3.28
C LYS A 227 -7.99 18.51 4.43
N ILE A 228 -6.69 18.74 4.47
CA ILE A 228 -6.04 19.65 5.42
C ILE A 228 -5.79 20.98 4.70
N ASP A 229 -6.22 22.09 5.32
CA ASP A 229 -5.99 23.43 4.78
C ASP A 229 -4.50 23.80 4.96
N PRO A 230 -3.75 24.09 3.89
CA PRO A 230 -2.35 24.51 4.02
C PRO A 230 -2.17 25.86 4.75
N LYS A 231 -3.24 26.63 4.90
CA LYS A 231 -3.25 27.91 5.64
C LYS A 231 -3.71 27.77 7.10
N MET A 232 -3.71 26.55 7.61
CA MET A 232 -4.09 26.27 8.99
C MET A 232 -3.24 27.06 9.99
N THR A 233 -3.84 27.50 11.08
CA THR A 233 -3.17 28.26 12.16
C THR A 233 -2.89 27.39 13.39
N GLU A 234 -3.42 26.17 13.45
CA GLU A 234 -3.20 25.20 14.51
C GLU A 234 -2.69 23.90 13.92
N ALA A 235 -1.88 23.16 14.68
CA ALA A 235 -1.46 21.83 14.32
C ALA A 235 -2.67 20.96 13.96
N THR A 236 -2.59 20.18 12.89
CA THR A 236 -3.64 19.25 12.48
C THR A 236 -3.10 17.83 12.47
N THR A 237 -3.72 16.94 13.22
CA THR A 237 -3.38 15.52 13.25
C THR A 237 -4.45 14.73 12.50
N ALA A 238 -4.07 14.08 11.40
CA ALA A 238 -4.90 13.10 10.72
C ALA A 238 -4.46 11.69 11.13
N PHE A 239 -5.39 10.92 11.68
CA PHE A 239 -5.17 9.54 12.11
C PHE A 239 -5.75 8.59 11.06
N LEU A 240 -4.89 7.73 10.50
CA LEU A 240 -5.24 6.80 9.44
C LEU A 240 -5.02 5.35 9.91
N ALA A 241 -5.90 4.47 9.48
CA ALA A 241 -5.78 3.03 9.68
C ALA A 241 -5.71 2.31 8.32
N PRO A 242 -5.03 1.15 8.25
CA PRO A 242 -5.03 0.35 7.03
C PRO A 242 -6.46 0.03 6.54
N PRO A 243 -6.69 0.05 5.24
CA PRO A 243 -5.76 0.31 4.13
C PRO A 243 -5.62 1.80 3.74
N GLY A 244 -5.97 2.76 4.58
CA GLY A 244 -5.96 4.19 4.32
C GLY A 244 -7.24 4.89 4.76
N ALA A 245 -8.01 4.26 5.65
CA ALA A 245 -9.21 4.85 6.21
C ALA A 245 -8.85 5.97 7.19
N LEU A 246 -9.47 7.14 7.01
CA LEU A 246 -9.36 8.23 7.98
C LEU A 246 -10.18 7.87 9.23
N VAL A 247 -9.49 7.62 10.34
CA VAL A 247 -10.09 7.33 11.66
C VAL A 247 -10.57 8.62 12.31
N SER A 248 -9.72 9.63 12.38
CA SER A 248 -10.07 10.95 12.91
C SER A 248 -9.16 12.04 12.34
N LYS A 249 -9.63 13.28 12.43
CA LYS A 249 -8.84 14.47 12.15
C LYS A 249 -9.10 15.48 13.27
N VAL A 250 -8.03 15.91 13.94
CA VAL A 250 -8.08 16.80 15.10
C VAL A 250 -7.24 18.04 14.80
N ASN A 251 -7.79 19.22 15.08
CA ASN A 251 -7.07 20.47 15.05
C ASN A 251 -6.68 20.85 16.48
N GLY A 252 -5.44 21.28 16.69
CA GLY A 252 -4.90 21.64 18.00
C GLY A 252 -4.51 20.43 18.83
N ALA A 253 -4.63 20.57 20.15
CA ALA A 253 -4.25 19.55 21.13
C ALA A 253 -5.07 18.25 20.95
N THR A 254 -4.42 17.12 21.17
CA THR A 254 -5.09 15.81 21.27
C THR A 254 -4.53 15.03 22.46
N SER A 255 -5.21 13.96 22.87
CA SER A 255 -4.75 13.06 23.91
C SER A 255 -4.78 11.61 23.45
N LYS A 256 -3.94 10.78 24.08
CA LYS A 256 -3.96 9.33 23.84
C LYS A 256 -5.37 8.74 23.93
N ASP A 257 -6.11 9.10 24.99
CA ASP A 257 -7.43 8.53 25.26
C ASP A 257 -8.44 8.91 24.16
N ALA A 258 -8.39 10.15 23.67
CA ALA A 258 -9.22 10.59 22.55
C ALA A 258 -8.89 9.81 21.25
N LEU A 259 -7.61 9.56 20.99
CA LEU A 259 -7.15 8.79 19.82
C LEU A 259 -7.55 7.31 19.93
N VAL A 260 -7.43 6.70 21.13
CA VAL A 260 -7.89 5.32 21.38
C VAL A 260 -9.41 5.22 21.22
N ALA A 261 -10.16 6.18 21.74
CA ALA A 261 -11.62 6.22 21.58
C ALA A 261 -12.01 6.32 20.10
N ALA A 262 -11.32 7.18 19.31
CA ALA A 262 -11.55 7.30 17.88
C ALA A 262 -11.27 5.98 17.13
N LEU A 263 -10.18 5.28 17.46
CA LEU A 263 -9.85 3.98 16.87
C LEU A 263 -10.91 2.92 17.19
N THR A 264 -11.34 2.88 18.45
CA THR A 264 -12.39 1.95 18.91
C THR A 264 -13.70 2.21 18.19
N ALA A 265 -14.11 3.48 18.05
CA ALA A 265 -15.32 3.85 17.33
C ALA A 265 -15.25 3.47 15.85
N ALA A 266 -14.08 3.68 15.20
CA ALA A 266 -13.89 3.29 13.81
C ALA A 266 -13.93 1.76 13.62
N SER A 267 -13.43 1.00 14.61
CA SER A 267 -13.41 -0.47 14.56
C SER A 267 -14.80 -1.08 14.83
N SER A 268 -15.62 -0.45 15.66
CA SER A 268 -16.97 -0.90 15.99
C SER A 268 -18.03 -0.50 14.95
N GLY A 269 -17.73 0.52 14.12
CA GLY A 269 -18.64 1.00 13.07
C GLY A 269 -18.75 0.11 11.83
N GLY A 270 -18.12 -1.06 11.80
CA GLY A 270 -18.14 -2.01 10.67
C GLY A 270 -19.45 -2.75 10.44
N CYS A 271 -20.43 -2.64 11.35
CA CYS A 271 -21.82 -3.01 11.08
C CYS A 271 -22.55 -1.74 10.65
N GLY A 272 -22.72 -1.56 9.35
CA GLY A 272 -23.35 -0.37 8.77
C GLY A 272 -24.58 0.08 9.53
N ALA A 273 -24.75 1.40 9.66
CA ALA A 273 -25.94 2.06 10.15
C ALA A 273 -27.17 1.81 9.23
N GLY A 274 -27.47 0.55 9.00
CA GLY A 274 -28.64 -0.04 8.36
C GLY A 274 -29.27 -0.99 9.35
N GLY A 275 -29.68 -0.44 10.50
CA GLY A 275 -30.59 -0.96 11.48
C GLY A 275 -30.91 -2.46 11.47
N CYS A 276 -30.27 -3.22 12.31
CA CYS A 276 -31.01 -4.23 13.09
C CYS A 276 -31.77 -3.48 14.20
N GLY A 277 -32.92 -2.94 13.85
CA GLY A 277 -33.88 -2.46 14.84
C GLY A 277 -34.32 -3.63 15.74
N PRO A 278 -34.89 -3.36 16.92
CA PRO A 278 -35.27 -4.39 17.90
C PRO A 278 -36.40 -5.32 17.43
N LYS A 279 -36.68 -5.37 16.14
CA LYS A 279 -37.61 -6.34 15.52
C LYS A 279 -36.79 -7.17 14.52
N GLY A 280 -36.36 -8.33 14.98
CA GLY A 280 -35.53 -9.30 14.32
C GLY A 280 -35.76 -9.50 12.83
N CYS A 281 -34.69 -9.98 12.13
CA CYS A 281 -34.79 -10.51 10.79
C CYS A 281 -35.76 -11.69 10.71
N GLY A 282 -37.02 -11.41 10.40
CA GLY A 282 -37.99 -12.44 10.05
C GLY A 282 -37.86 -12.81 8.58
N PRO A 283 -38.06 -14.08 8.20
CA PRO A 283 -37.99 -14.50 6.81
C PRO A 283 -39.10 -13.86 5.99
N ARG A 284 -38.73 -13.25 4.84
CA ARG A 284 -39.73 -12.81 3.84
C ARG A 284 -40.40 -14.04 3.25
N LYS A 285 -41.75 -14.07 3.33
CA LYS A 285 -42.62 -14.97 2.56
C LYS A 285 -42.66 -14.53 1.09
#